data_460d5bece632ae2f516f6df66c095f45
#
_entry.id   460d5bece632ae2f516f6df66c095f45
#
_cell.length_a   1.000
_cell.length_b   1.000
_cell.length_c   1.000
_cell.angle_alpha   90.00
_cell.angle_beta   90.00
_cell.angle_gamma   90.00
#
_symmetry.space_group_name_H-M   'P 1'
#
loop_
_entity.id
_entity.type
_entity.pdbx_description
1 polymer ?
#
loop_
_entity_poly.entity_id
_entity_poly.type
_entity_poly.pdbx_seq_one_letter_code
_entity_poly.pdbx_strand_id
1 'polypeptide(L)'
;MAIIEKLHILRFRNLDNQYLEPNTNINLFVGGNGQGKTNLIEALYYLGHNRSFKSKNIKDVVPLEKEFLQIDAVVDGVRVLLKKSKNKNTILFNQQKVSSNSKLTHLMPTQIISPDRGFVVGGPPKLKRSYLDWGVFHVKPSILKTYKSYNKALKNTNALLTNNNTKQLDHWLAQIAMLSVEISSARVDYIEKLKKTPFVPLKELIKQNNKFDFLLQSGWTKDTNHLDQESIYKYLI
;
A
#
# COMPACT_ATOMS: atom_id res chain seq x y z
N MET A 1 -1.50 -11.80 -11.54
CA MET A 1 -1.89 -12.12 -10.15
C MET A 1 -0.66 -12.78 -9.52
N ALA A 2 -0.19 -12.37 -8.35
CA ALA A 2 0.99 -12.98 -7.74
C ALA A 2 0.65 -14.36 -7.16
N ILE A 3 1.45 -15.36 -7.45
CA ILE A 3 1.27 -16.75 -6.98
C ILE A 3 2.38 -17.05 -5.98
N ILE A 4 2.00 -17.44 -4.77
CA ILE A 4 2.94 -17.93 -3.76
C ILE A 4 3.06 -19.43 -3.93
N GLU A 5 4.22 -19.92 -4.37
CA GLU A 5 4.49 -21.33 -4.57
C GLU A 5 4.91 -22.01 -3.27
N LYS A 6 5.76 -21.31 -2.50
CA LYS A 6 6.29 -21.78 -1.21
C LYS A 6 6.35 -20.66 -0.22
N LEU A 7 6.02 -20.96 1.03
CA LEU A 7 6.04 -20.00 2.13
C LEU A 7 6.62 -20.65 3.37
N HIS A 8 7.67 -20.08 3.92
CA HIS A 8 8.23 -20.46 5.19
C HIS A 8 8.24 -19.25 6.14
N ILE A 9 7.58 -19.38 7.27
CA ILE A 9 7.45 -18.36 8.29
C ILE A 9 8.18 -18.81 9.54
N LEU A 10 9.10 -18.00 10.02
CA LEU A 10 9.88 -18.27 11.22
C LEU A 10 9.73 -17.13 12.22
N ARG A 11 9.32 -17.44 13.45
CA ARG A 11 9.27 -16.50 14.58
C ARG A 11 8.40 -15.27 14.31
N PHE A 12 7.21 -15.50 13.82
CA PHE A 12 6.24 -14.43 13.55
C PHE A 12 5.05 -14.55 14.50
N ARG A 13 4.95 -13.70 15.49
CA ARG A 13 3.95 -13.78 16.58
C ARG A 13 3.98 -15.16 17.26
N ASN A 14 2.84 -15.89 17.25
CA ASN A 14 2.76 -17.27 17.75
C ASN A 14 3.14 -18.34 16.71
N LEU A 15 3.57 -17.95 15.51
CA LEU A 15 4.04 -18.87 14.49
C LEU A 15 5.55 -19.04 14.66
N ASP A 16 5.98 -20.17 15.19
CA ASP A 16 7.41 -20.42 15.44
C ASP A 16 8.12 -20.89 14.17
N ASN A 17 7.60 -21.93 13.52
CA ASN A 17 8.16 -22.50 12.30
C ASN A 17 7.03 -23.12 11.46
N GLN A 18 6.58 -22.42 10.43
CA GLN A 18 5.48 -22.85 9.57
C GLN A 18 5.91 -22.92 8.11
N TYR A 19 5.67 -24.04 7.48
CA TYR A 19 5.90 -24.26 6.06
C TYR A 19 4.58 -24.56 5.36
N LEU A 20 4.33 -23.88 4.23
CA LEU A 20 3.12 -24.03 3.42
C LEU A 20 3.47 -23.99 1.94
N GLU A 21 2.71 -24.75 1.16
CA GLU A 21 2.61 -24.65 -0.30
C GLU A 21 1.16 -24.28 -0.65
N PRO A 22 0.86 -22.98 -0.75
CA PRO A 22 -0.51 -22.53 -0.98
C PRO A 22 -1.01 -22.94 -2.37
N ASN A 23 -2.32 -23.16 -2.48
CA ASN A 23 -2.98 -23.30 -3.77
C ASN A 23 -2.95 -21.96 -4.54
N THR A 24 -2.91 -22.02 -5.86
CA THR A 24 -2.83 -20.85 -6.74
C THR A 24 -4.08 -19.97 -6.71
N ASN A 25 -5.25 -20.52 -6.34
CA ASN A 25 -6.53 -19.82 -6.39
C ASN A 25 -7.03 -19.45 -4.99
N ILE A 26 -7.57 -20.43 -4.25
CA ILE A 26 -8.23 -20.21 -2.96
C ILE A 26 -7.57 -21.07 -1.91
N ASN A 27 -7.25 -20.45 -0.78
CA ASN A 27 -6.74 -21.11 0.41
C ASN A 27 -7.66 -20.81 1.60
N LEU A 28 -8.18 -21.83 2.25
CA LEU A 28 -9.04 -21.70 3.41
C LEU A 28 -8.30 -22.15 4.67
N PHE A 29 -8.16 -21.25 5.65
CA PHE A 29 -7.54 -21.53 6.94
C PHE A 29 -8.60 -21.65 8.01
N VAL A 30 -8.81 -22.87 8.54
CA VAL A 30 -9.83 -23.21 9.53
C VAL A 30 -9.16 -23.64 10.83
N GLY A 31 -9.80 -23.37 11.97
CA GLY A 31 -9.29 -23.76 13.29
C GLY A 31 -9.89 -22.93 14.42
N GLY A 32 -9.60 -23.28 15.67
CA GLY A 32 -10.07 -22.59 16.88
C GLY A 32 -9.47 -21.17 17.04
N ASN A 33 -10.04 -20.42 17.97
CA ASN A 33 -9.50 -19.08 18.30
C ASN A 33 -8.11 -19.23 18.93
N GLY A 34 -7.24 -18.24 18.69
CA GLY A 34 -5.87 -18.25 19.21
C GLY A 34 -4.85 -19.10 18.43
N GLN A 35 -5.27 -19.97 17.52
CA GLN A 35 -4.36 -20.89 16.78
C GLN A 35 -3.46 -20.23 15.73
N GLY A 36 -3.53 -18.92 15.54
CA GLY A 36 -2.62 -18.22 14.63
C GLY A 36 -3.14 -17.95 13.21
N LYS A 37 -4.40 -18.28 12.89
CA LYS A 37 -4.99 -18.02 11.55
C LYS A 37 -4.77 -16.57 11.09
N THR A 38 -5.13 -15.62 11.94
CA THR A 38 -4.94 -14.17 11.63
C THR A 38 -3.46 -13.80 11.56
N ASN A 39 -2.59 -14.48 12.32
CA ASN A 39 -1.16 -14.22 12.30
C ASN A 39 -0.52 -14.75 11.01
N LEU A 40 -1.06 -15.83 10.45
CA LEU A 40 -0.67 -16.32 9.12
C LEU A 40 -1.05 -15.32 8.02
N ILE A 41 -2.28 -14.82 8.01
CA ILE A 41 -2.70 -13.76 7.09
C ILE A 41 -1.86 -12.50 7.27
N GLU A 42 -1.50 -12.17 8.52
CA GLU A 42 -0.62 -11.04 8.81
C GLU A 42 0.80 -11.24 8.25
N ALA A 43 1.35 -12.45 8.33
CA ALA A 43 2.65 -12.77 7.75
C ALA A 43 2.65 -12.65 6.21
N LEU A 44 1.58 -13.09 5.55
CA LEU A 44 1.38 -12.90 4.11
C LEU A 44 1.32 -11.41 3.73
N TYR A 45 0.57 -10.61 4.46
CA TYR A 45 0.54 -9.17 4.27
C TYR A 45 1.91 -8.53 4.53
N TYR A 46 2.61 -9.01 5.56
CA TYR A 46 3.94 -8.55 5.93
C TYR A 46 4.95 -8.79 4.82
N LEU A 47 4.86 -9.93 4.13
CA LEU A 47 5.69 -10.25 2.98
C LEU A 47 5.55 -9.22 1.86
N GLY A 48 4.32 -8.76 1.54
CA GLY A 48 4.09 -7.76 0.48
C GLY A 48 4.40 -6.31 0.89
N HIS A 49 4.31 -5.98 2.19
CA HIS A 49 4.37 -4.58 2.66
C HIS A 49 5.54 -4.28 3.60
N ASN A 50 6.26 -5.29 4.11
CA ASN A 50 7.30 -5.19 5.14
C ASN A 50 6.82 -4.46 6.41
N ARG A 51 5.55 -4.56 6.72
CA ARG A 51 4.90 -4.00 7.90
C ARG A 51 3.67 -4.79 8.29
N SER A 52 3.40 -4.83 9.59
CA SER A 52 2.16 -5.39 10.09
C SER A 52 0.97 -4.48 9.77
N PHE A 53 -0.17 -5.09 9.63
CA PHE A 53 -1.43 -4.36 9.57
C PHE A 53 -2.06 -4.17 10.95
N LYS A 54 -1.65 -4.92 11.96
CA LYS A 54 -2.17 -4.80 13.34
C LYS A 54 -1.37 -3.81 14.17
N SER A 55 -0.02 -3.79 14.00
CA SER A 55 0.87 -2.97 14.82
C SER A 55 1.96 -2.31 13.99
N LYS A 56 2.36 -1.11 14.40
CA LYS A 56 3.52 -0.41 13.85
C LYS A 56 4.83 -0.83 14.52
N ASN A 57 4.74 -1.43 15.72
CA ASN A 57 5.91 -1.79 16.51
C ASN A 57 6.37 -3.21 16.17
N ILE A 58 7.63 -3.36 15.81
CA ILE A 58 8.25 -4.65 15.50
C ILE A 58 8.24 -5.60 16.69
N LYS A 59 8.32 -5.06 17.92
CA LYS A 59 8.29 -5.84 19.15
C LYS A 59 6.98 -6.63 19.33
N ASP A 60 5.88 -6.15 18.74
CA ASP A 60 4.59 -6.84 18.82
C ASP A 60 4.49 -7.99 17.83
N VAL A 61 5.43 -8.10 16.90
CA VAL A 61 5.43 -9.09 15.81
C VAL A 61 6.49 -10.16 16.02
N VAL A 62 7.68 -9.78 16.52
CA VAL A 62 8.73 -10.71 16.91
C VAL A 62 8.41 -11.26 18.29
N PRO A 63 8.41 -12.60 18.51
CA PRO A 63 8.18 -13.19 19.83
C PRO A 63 9.18 -12.67 20.88
N LEU A 64 8.75 -12.61 22.15
CA LEU A 64 9.45 -11.92 23.23
C LEU A 64 10.91 -12.36 23.40
N GLU A 65 11.18 -13.65 23.24
CA GLU A 65 12.51 -14.25 23.44
C GLU A 65 13.32 -14.38 22.14
N LYS A 66 12.83 -13.82 21.05
CA LYS A 66 13.46 -13.94 19.74
C LYS A 66 14.00 -12.60 19.27
N GLU A 67 15.12 -12.64 18.54
CA GLU A 67 15.77 -11.43 18.05
C GLU A 67 15.20 -10.93 16.73
N PHE A 68 14.62 -11.81 15.93
CA PHE A 68 14.14 -11.49 14.58
C PHE A 68 12.95 -12.37 14.16
N LEU A 69 12.19 -11.88 13.21
CA LEU A 69 11.28 -12.67 12.38
C LEU A 69 11.90 -12.91 11.01
N GLN A 70 11.49 -14.00 10.35
CA GLN A 70 11.86 -14.27 8.97
C GLN A 70 10.68 -14.82 8.20
N ILE A 71 10.52 -14.36 6.96
CA ILE A 71 9.60 -14.91 5.97
C ILE A 71 10.40 -15.19 4.71
N ASP A 72 10.42 -16.44 4.29
CA ASP A 72 11.05 -16.88 3.05
C ASP A 72 9.94 -17.42 2.15
N ALA A 73 9.85 -16.95 0.92
CA ALA A 73 8.80 -17.34 0.00
C ALA A 73 9.33 -17.42 -1.43
N VAL A 74 8.68 -18.25 -2.25
CA VAL A 74 8.81 -18.21 -3.71
C VAL A 74 7.52 -17.62 -4.26
N VAL A 75 7.63 -16.51 -4.98
CA VAL A 75 6.51 -15.76 -5.55
C VAL A 75 6.79 -15.54 -7.03
N ASP A 76 5.97 -16.11 -7.91
CA ASP A 76 6.15 -16.08 -9.38
C ASP A 76 7.59 -16.46 -9.80
N GLY A 77 8.13 -17.55 -9.22
CA GLY A 77 9.49 -18.05 -9.47
C GLY A 77 10.61 -17.22 -8.81
N VAL A 78 10.29 -16.10 -8.14
CA VAL A 78 11.27 -15.24 -7.45
C VAL A 78 11.34 -15.63 -5.98
N ARG A 79 12.52 -16.04 -5.51
CA ARG A 79 12.72 -16.27 -4.08
C ARG A 79 12.87 -14.94 -3.35
N VAL A 80 12.04 -14.72 -2.35
CA VAL A 80 12.03 -13.54 -1.49
C VAL A 80 12.34 -13.97 -0.06
N LEU A 81 13.39 -13.39 0.52
CA LEU A 81 13.68 -13.54 1.93
C LEU A 81 13.54 -12.17 2.61
N LEU A 82 12.65 -12.09 3.56
CA LEU A 82 12.47 -10.95 4.45
C LEU A 82 12.88 -11.34 5.86
N LYS A 83 13.93 -10.70 6.38
CA LYS A 83 14.38 -10.88 7.77
C LYS A 83 14.40 -9.55 8.47
N LYS A 84 13.74 -9.45 9.61
CA LYS A 84 13.61 -8.19 10.34
C LYS A 84 13.77 -8.36 11.83
N SER A 85 14.57 -7.48 12.42
CA SER A 85 14.76 -7.33 13.84
C SER A 85 14.49 -5.88 14.27
N LYS A 86 14.63 -5.57 15.55
CA LYS A 86 14.49 -4.21 16.08
C LYS A 86 15.38 -3.19 15.33
N ASN A 87 16.61 -3.59 14.98
CA ASN A 87 17.62 -2.68 14.43
C ASN A 87 17.99 -2.97 12.97
N LYS A 88 17.55 -4.09 12.41
CA LYS A 88 17.95 -4.51 11.06
C LYS A 88 16.78 -4.98 10.24
N ASN A 89 16.72 -4.52 9.00
CA ASN A 89 15.77 -4.97 7.99
C ASN A 89 16.52 -5.44 6.76
N THR A 90 16.34 -6.69 6.37
CA THR A 90 17.00 -7.30 5.23
C THR A 90 15.94 -7.87 4.30
N ILE A 91 16.00 -7.48 3.05
CA ILE A 91 15.16 -8.01 1.98
C ILE A 91 16.09 -8.52 0.88
N LEU A 92 15.93 -9.78 0.52
CA LEU A 92 16.68 -10.39 -0.58
C LEU A 92 15.70 -10.91 -1.64
N PHE A 93 16.02 -10.66 -2.91
CA PHE A 93 15.38 -11.27 -4.07
C PHE A 93 16.42 -12.12 -4.78
N ASN A 94 16.20 -13.43 -4.89
CA ASN A 94 17.17 -14.39 -5.43
C ASN A 94 18.58 -14.15 -4.87
N GLN A 95 18.68 -14.02 -3.53
CA GLN A 95 19.90 -13.75 -2.75
C GLN A 95 20.50 -12.33 -2.93
N GLN A 96 19.97 -11.50 -3.82
CA GLN A 96 20.43 -10.12 -3.99
C GLN A 96 19.70 -9.17 -3.08
N LYS A 97 20.45 -8.30 -2.38
CA LYS A 97 19.88 -7.34 -1.43
C LYS A 97 19.07 -6.26 -2.16
N VAL A 98 17.86 -6.03 -1.65
CA VAL A 98 16.94 -5.01 -2.16
C VAL A 98 16.73 -3.94 -1.09
N SER A 99 16.92 -2.68 -1.46
CA SER A 99 16.81 -1.53 -0.54
C SER A 99 15.40 -0.94 -0.46
N SER A 100 14.50 -1.30 -1.37
CA SER A 100 13.18 -0.66 -1.49
C SER A 100 12.03 -1.62 -1.21
N ASN A 101 11.17 -1.25 -0.26
CA ASN A 101 9.92 -1.96 0.01
C ASN A 101 8.96 -1.95 -1.18
N SER A 102 9.06 -0.97 -2.08
CA SER A 102 8.21 -0.89 -3.27
C SER A 102 8.39 -2.07 -4.23
N LYS A 103 9.59 -2.69 -4.24
CA LYS A 103 9.81 -3.92 -5.01
C LYS A 103 9.00 -5.10 -4.45
N LEU A 104 8.90 -5.22 -3.12
CA LEU A 104 8.02 -6.22 -2.48
C LEU A 104 6.55 -5.99 -2.85
N THR A 105 6.09 -4.74 -2.68
CA THR A 105 4.70 -4.38 -2.98
C THR A 105 4.37 -4.59 -4.46
N HIS A 106 5.31 -4.37 -5.36
CA HIS A 106 5.12 -4.62 -6.79
C HIS A 106 5.06 -6.10 -7.12
N LEU A 107 5.96 -6.91 -6.53
CA LEU A 107 5.98 -8.36 -6.72
C LEU A 107 4.73 -9.03 -6.12
N MET A 108 4.32 -8.59 -4.93
CA MET A 108 3.19 -9.17 -4.21
C MET A 108 2.16 -8.10 -3.83
N PRO A 109 1.30 -7.71 -4.78
CA PRO A 109 0.19 -6.79 -4.53
C PRO A 109 -0.83 -7.45 -3.59
N THR A 110 -0.85 -7.03 -2.34
CA THR A 110 -1.67 -7.63 -1.29
C THR A 110 -2.69 -6.64 -0.77
N GLN A 111 -3.95 -7.06 -0.66
CA GLN A 111 -5.02 -6.32 -0.01
C GLN A 111 -5.64 -7.15 1.11
N ILE A 112 -6.02 -6.50 2.19
CA ILE A 112 -6.75 -7.11 3.30
C ILE A 112 -8.16 -6.57 3.35
N ILE A 113 -9.11 -7.49 3.43
CA ILE A 113 -10.51 -7.23 3.68
C ILE A 113 -10.84 -7.83 5.04
N SER A 114 -11.27 -7.01 5.99
CA SER A 114 -11.61 -7.43 7.35
C SER A 114 -12.80 -6.63 7.86
N PRO A 115 -13.76 -7.27 8.58
CA PRO A 115 -14.91 -6.58 9.15
C PRO A 115 -14.53 -5.46 10.12
N ASP A 116 -13.47 -5.65 10.89
CA ASP A 116 -13.01 -4.73 11.95
C ASP A 116 -12.26 -3.50 11.41
N ARG A 117 -11.97 -3.47 10.12
CA ARG A 117 -11.28 -2.33 9.51
C ARG A 117 -12.27 -1.51 8.75
N GLY A 118 -12.37 -0.25 9.11
CA GLY A 118 -13.11 0.74 8.35
C GLY A 118 -12.76 0.58 6.87
N PHE A 119 -13.70 0.00 6.14
CA PHE A 119 -13.55 -0.31 4.73
C PHE A 119 -13.30 0.98 3.95
N VAL A 120 -12.67 0.88 2.79
CA VAL A 120 -12.45 2.03 1.91
C VAL A 120 -13.75 2.80 1.68
N VAL A 121 -14.88 2.12 1.57
CA VAL A 121 -16.20 2.71 1.30
C VAL A 121 -16.71 3.56 2.48
N GLY A 122 -16.62 3.06 3.71
CA GLY A 122 -17.05 3.79 4.92
C GLY A 122 -15.91 4.50 5.68
N GLY A 123 -14.67 4.34 5.21
CA GLY A 123 -13.49 4.82 5.91
C GLY A 123 -13.17 6.30 5.70
N PRO A 124 -12.25 6.84 6.50
CA PRO A 124 -11.82 8.23 6.39
C PRO A 124 -11.13 8.51 5.04
N PRO A 125 -11.09 9.77 4.60
CA PRO A 125 -10.51 10.17 3.31
C PRO A 125 -9.05 9.69 3.10
N LYS A 126 -8.29 9.58 4.17
CA LYS A 126 -6.91 9.08 4.14
C LYS A 126 -6.83 7.63 3.65
N LEU A 127 -7.74 6.76 4.09
CA LEU A 127 -7.79 5.35 3.64
C LEU A 127 -8.21 5.25 2.18
N LYS A 128 -9.20 6.05 1.76
CA LYS A 128 -9.66 6.11 0.36
C LYS A 128 -8.53 6.54 -0.57
N ARG A 129 -7.80 7.60 -0.21
CA ARG A 129 -6.62 8.05 -0.96
C ARG A 129 -5.53 6.98 -1.02
N SER A 130 -5.22 6.36 0.11
CA SER A 130 -4.18 5.32 0.18
C SER A 130 -4.51 4.10 -0.70
N TYR A 131 -5.78 3.72 -0.77
CA TYR A 131 -6.25 2.65 -1.65
C TYR A 131 -6.14 3.05 -3.13
N LEU A 132 -6.57 4.26 -3.47
CA LEU A 132 -6.44 4.82 -4.82
C LEU A 132 -4.97 4.88 -5.26
N ASP A 133 -4.10 5.43 -4.42
CA ASP A 133 -2.68 5.56 -4.70
C ASP A 133 -1.98 4.19 -4.84
N TRP A 134 -2.43 3.19 -4.07
CA TRP A 134 -1.99 1.81 -4.22
C TRP A 134 -2.36 1.26 -5.62
N GLY A 135 -3.58 1.47 -6.07
CA GLY A 135 -4.02 1.05 -7.41
C GLY A 135 -3.26 1.76 -8.52
N VAL A 136 -3.10 3.09 -8.41
CA VAL A 136 -2.30 3.89 -9.36
C VAL A 136 -0.87 3.37 -9.45
N PHE A 137 -0.23 3.06 -8.31
CA PHE A 137 1.13 2.52 -8.27
C PHE A 137 1.26 1.18 -9.04
N HIS A 138 0.29 0.29 -8.92
CA HIS A 138 0.32 -1.01 -9.62
C HIS A 138 0.09 -0.89 -11.13
N VAL A 139 -0.67 0.10 -11.57
CA VAL A 139 -0.91 0.36 -13.00
C VAL A 139 0.19 1.21 -13.63
N LYS A 140 0.78 2.14 -12.87
CA LYS A 140 1.83 3.08 -13.33
C LYS A 140 2.97 3.12 -12.28
N PRO A 141 3.87 2.13 -12.23
CA PRO A 141 4.93 2.06 -11.20
C PRO A 141 5.87 3.27 -11.20
N SER A 142 6.04 3.95 -12.34
CA SER A 142 6.85 5.18 -12.46
C SER A 142 6.40 6.32 -11.55
N ILE A 143 5.10 6.36 -11.19
CA ILE A 143 4.51 7.37 -10.30
C ILE A 143 5.14 7.39 -8.90
N LEU A 144 5.84 6.32 -8.53
CA LEU A 144 6.52 6.23 -7.24
C LEU A 144 7.55 7.36 -7.04
N LYS A 145 8.22 7.77 -8.11
CA LYS A 145 9.19 8.90 -8.06
C LYS A 145 8.48 10.20 -7.71
N THR A 146 7.35 10.45 -8.34
CA THR A 146 6.49 11.62 -8.11
C THR A 146 5.98 11.66 -6.68
N TYR A 147 5.46 10.54 -6.15
CA TYR A 147 5.05 10.45 -4.75
C TYR A 147 6.20 10.70 -3.76
N LYS A 148 7.40 10.18 -4.04
CA LYS A 148 8.58 10.43 -3.20
C LYS A 148 8.97 11.91 -3.20
N SER A 149 9.00 12.56 -4.36
CA SER A 149 9.29 13.98 -4.50
C SER A 149 8.23 14.83 -3.83
N TYR A 150 6.95 14.51 -4.01
CA TYR A 150 5.84 15.18 -3.35
C TYR A 150 5.95 15.11 -1.82
N ASN A 151 6.18 13.92 -1.27
CA ASN A 151 6.32 13.75 0.19
C ASN A 151 7.56 14.48 0.74
N LYS A 152 8.64 14.56 -0.03
CA LYS A 152 9.83 15.36 0.33
C LYS A 152 9.50 16.85 0.37
N ALA A 153 8.85 17.37 -0.68
CA ALA A 153 8.44 18.77 -0.76
C ALA A 153 7.49 19.12 0.41
N LEU A 154 6.47 18.29 0.65
CA LEU A 154 5.53 18.46 1.76
C LEU A 154 6.22 18.48 3.13
N LYS A 155 7.19 17.57 3.35
CA LYS A 155 7.97 17.54 4.61
C LYS A 155 8.80 18.82 4.79
N ASN A 156 9.42 19.31 3.72
CA ASN A 156 10.22 20.55 3.78
C ASN A 156 9.34 21.77 4.02
N THR A 157 8.20 21.88 3.32
CA THR A 157 7.20 22.93 3.56
C THR A 157 6.73 22.96 5.01
N ASN A 158 6.33 21.79 5.55
CA ASN A 158 5.89 21.71 6.94
C ASN A 158 7.00 22.11 7.93
N ALA A 159 8.25 21.73 7.67
CA ALA A 159 9.38 22.12 8.52
C ALA A 159 9.66 23.63 8.48
N LEU A 160 9.56 24.27 7.31
CA LEU A 160 9.70 25.72 7.16
C LEU A 160 8.58 26.46 7.90
N LEU A 161 7.34 26.02 7.75
CA LEU A 161 6.19 26.61 8.45
C LEU A 161 6.31 26.47 9.97
N THR A 162 6.72 25.30 10.46
CA THR A 162 6.90 25.06 11.91
C THR A 162 8.00 25.97 12.50
N ASN A 163 9.05 26.28 11.74
CA ASN A 163 10.15 27.11 12.18
C ASN A 163 9.96 28.61 11.84
N ASN A 164 8.78 29.03 11.40
CA ASN A 164 8.50 30.39 10.92
C ASN A 164 9.51 30.92 9.88
N ASN A 165 10.07 30.03 9.08
CA ASN A 165 11.06 30.37 8.05
C ASN A 165 10.39 30.37 6.67
N THR A 166 10.12 31.53 6.13
CA THR A 166 9.49 31.70 4.82
C THR A 166 10.49 31.62 3.64
N LYS A 167 11.80 31.64 3.93
CA LYS A 167 12.81 31.48 2.87
C LYS A 167 12.58 30.13 2.17
N GLN A 168 12.55 30.16 0.85
CA GLN A 168 12.31 28.99 -0.01
C GLN A 168 10.89 28.36 0.09
N LEU A 169 9.96 28.96 0.83
CA LEU A 169 8.59 28.42 0.94
C LEU A 169 7.94 28.35 -0.44
N ASP A 170 8.02 29.44 -1.22
CA ASP A 170 7.45 29.51 -2.58
C ASP A 170 8.00 28.43 -3.50
N HIS A 171 9.31 28.15 -3.41
CA HIS A 171 9.93 27.08 -4.19
C HIS A 171 9.29 25.72 -3.89
N TRP A 172 9.09 25.38 -2.60
CA TRP A 172 8.47 24.10 -2.23
C TRP A 172 6.99 24.04 -2.54
N LEU A 173 6.26 25.17 -2.40
CA LEU A 173 4.85 25.25 -2.79
C LEU A 173 4.67 25.06 -4.30
N ALA A 174 5.52 25.69 -5.12
CA ALA A 174 5.52 25.49 -6.57
C ALA A 174 5.81 24.02 -6.95
N GLN A 175 6.75 23.37 -6.27
CA GLN A 175 7.01 21.94 -6.47
C GLN A 175 5.81 21.07 -6.06
N ILE A 176 5.17 21.36 -4.94
CA ILE A 176 3.95 20.66 -4.52
C ILE A 176 2.86 20.81 -5.57
N ALA A 177 2.63 22.03 -6.08
CA ALA A 177 1.62 22.28 -7.11
C ALA A 177 1.89 21.46 -8.39
N MET A 178 3.09 21.50 -8.92
CA MET A 178 3.49 20.73 -10.10
C MET A 178 3.27 19.23 -9.93
N LEU A 179 3.77 18.67 -8.81
CA LEU A 179 3.67 17.24 -8.52
C LEU A 179 2.23 16.81 -8.23
N SER A 180 1.40 17.71 -7.70
CA SER A 180 -0.03 17.47 -7.47
C SER A 180 -0.81 17.30 -8.76
N VAL A 181 -0.47 18.07 -9.81
CA VAL A 181 -1.07 17.91 -11.16
C VAL A 181 -0.79 16.50 -11.67
N GLU A 182 0.47 16.05 -11.62
CA GLU A 182 0.85 14.72 -12.12
C GLU A 182 0.15 13.59 -11.33
N ILE A 183 0.08 13.71 -10.00
CA ILE A 183 -0.61 12.72 -9.15
C ILE A 183 -2.11 12.72 -9.45
N SER A 184 -2.73 13.89 -9.59
CA SER A 184 -4.16 14.01 -9.88
C SER A 184 -4.52 13.43 -11.25
N SER A 185 -3.72 13.73 -12.27
CA SER A 185 -3.89 13.13 -13.61
C SER A 185 -3.80 11.60 -13.56
N ALA A 186 -2.80 11.05 -12.86
CA ALA A 186 -2.64 9.60 -12.73
C ALA A 186 -3.83 8.94 -11.99
N ARG A 187 -4.43 9.63 -11.01
CA ARG A 187 -5.62 9.16 -10.31
C ARG A 187 -6.86 9.17 -11.22
N VAL A 188 -7.04 10.23 -12.00
CA VAL A 188 -8.14 10.31 -13.00
C VAL A 188 -8.01 9.18 -14.01
N ASP A 189 -6.83 9.01 -14.61
CA ASP A 189 -6.57 7.94 -15.58
C ASP A 189 -6.88 6.54 -15.00
N TYR A 190 -6.53 6.32 -13.74
CA TYR A 190 -6.82 5.05 -13.06
C TYR A 190 -8.33 4.84 -12.85
N ILE A 191 -9.05 5.86 -12.41
CA ILE A 191 -10.51 5.81 -12.22
C ILE A 191 -11.23 5.55 -13.56
N GLU A 192 -10.81 6.23 -14.62
CA GLU A 192 -11.38 6.01 -15.96
C GLU A 192 -11.13 4.57 -16.48
N LYS A 193 -9.97 3.99 -16.17
CA LYS A 193 -9.71 2.57 -16.44
C LYS A 193 -10.61 1.64 -15.62
N LEU A 194 -10.82 1.95 -14.32
CA LEU A 194 -11.72 1.19 -13.47
C LEU A 194 -13.17 1.22 -13.99
N LYS A 195 -13.67 2.38 -14.42
CA LYS A 195 -15.02 2.51 -15.01
C LYS A 195 -15.22 1.61 -16.22
N LYS A 196 -14.18 1.42 -17.03
CA LYS A 196 -14.20 0.59 -18.23
C LYS A 196 -14.04 -0.90 -17.94
N THR A 197 -13.62 -1.27 -16.74
CA THR A 197 -13.40 -2.68 -16.37
C THR A 197 -14.75 -3.35 -16.09
N PRO A 198 -15.11 -4.43 -16.77
CA PRO A 198 -16.38 -5.12 -16.54
C PRO A 198 -16.38 -5.80 -15.17
N PHE A 199 -17.26 -5.36 -14.29
CA PHE A 199 -17.50 -5.99 -12.97
C PHE A 199 -18.51 -7.15 -13.12
N VAL A 200 -18.15 -8.18 -13.87
CA VAL A 200 -19.03 -9.34 -14.15
C VAL A 200 -19.53 -9.99 -12.85
N PRO A 201 -18.71 -10.25 -11.81
CA PRO A 201 -19.22 -10.85 -10.58
C PRO A 201 -20.25 -9.98 -9.83
N LEU A 202 -20.14 -8.65 -9.95
CA LEU A 202 -21.10 -7.73 -9.30
C LEU A 202 -22.48 -7.77 -9.94
N LYS A 203 -22.56 -7.97 -11.27
CA LYS A 203 -23.85 -8.09 -11.97
C LYS A 203 -24.67 -9.31 -11.52
N GLU A 204 -23.98 -10.40 -11.15
CA GLU A 204 -24.61 -11.63 -10.65
C GLU A 204 -25.05 -11.51 -9.20
N LEU A 205 -24.29 -10.78 -8.38
CA LEU A 205 -24.60 -10.57 -6.96
C LEU A 205 -25.68 -9.51 -6.73
N ILE A 206 -25.80 -8.53 -7.63
CA ILE A 206 -26.75 -7.42 -7.49
C ILE A 206 -27.87 -7.62 -8.49
N LYS A 207 -28.94 -8.28 -8.04
CA LYS A 207 -30.18 -8.53 -8.81
C LYS A 207 -30.96 -7.27 -9.22
N GLN A 208 -30.43 -6.07 -9.00
CA GLN A 208 -31.05 -4.80 -9.33
C GLN A 208 -30.20 -4.01 -10.31
N ASN A 209 -30.85 -3.28 -11.22
CA ASN A 209 -30.25 -2.36 -12.21
C ASN A 209 -29.51 -1.15 -11.61
N ASN A 210 -28.82 -1.34 -10.50
CA ASN A 210 -28.05 -0.27 -9.85
C ASN A 210 -26.77 0.01 -10.64
N LYS A 211 -26.67 1.21 -11.18
CA LYS A 211 -25.44 1.71 -11.80
C LYS A 211 -24.48 2.11 -10.71
N PHE A 212 -23.28 1.52 -10.72
CA PHE A 212 -22.16 1.97 -9.89
C PHE A 212 -21.33 2.95 -10.70
N ASP A 213 -20.96 4.06 -10.08
CA ASP A 213 -20.02 5.01 -10.66
C ASP A 213 -18.95 5.38 -9.64
N PHE A 214 -17.79 5.77 -10.16
CA PHE A 214 -16.66 6.23 -9.36
C PHE A 214 -16.49 7.72 -9.62
N LEU A 215 -16.71 8.54 -8.59
CA LEU A 215 -16.46 9.97 -8.64
C LEU A 215 -15.17 10.30 -7.86
N LEU A 216 -14.19 10.87 -8.56
CA LEU A 216 -12.98 11.40 -7.93
C LEU A 216 -13.17 12.88 -7.61
N GLN A 217 -13.11 13.21 -6.32
CA GLN A 217 -13.02 14.59 -5.85
C GLN A 217 -11.55 14.92 -5.56
N SER A 218 -10.97 15.85 -6.29
CA SER A 218 -9.55 16.24 -6.15
C SER A 218 -9.24 16.88 -4.80
N GLY A 219 -10.21 17.57 -4.22
CA GLY A 219 -10.05 18.33 -2.99
C GLY A 219 -9.46 19.73 -3.18
N TRP A 220 -9.08 20.11 -4.41
CA TRP A 220 -8.48 21.42 -4.69
C TRP A 220 -9.51 22.48 -5.06
N THR A 221 -10.46 22.15 -5.93
CA THR A 221 -11.56 23.05 -6.34
C THR A 221 -12.82 22.24 -6.62
N LYS A 222 -14.00 22.92 -6.68
CA LYS A 222 -15.26 22.28 -7.10
C LYS A 222 -15.27 21.95 -8.59
N ASP A 223 -14.54 22.73 -9.41
CA ASP A 223 -14.40 22.53 -10.86
C ASP A 223 -13.13 21.75 -11.15
N THR A 224 -13.24 20.43 -11.23
CA THR A 224 -12.11 19.50 -11.32
C THR A 224 -11.64 19.21 -12.73
N ASN A 225 -12.22 19.82 -13.75
CA ASN A 225 -11.92 19.47 -15.13
C ASN A 225 -10.57 19.99 -15.65
N HIS A 226 -9.98 21.00 -15.00
CA HIS A 226 -8.69 21.58 -15.38
C HIS A 226 -7.84 21.95 -14.16
N LEU A 227 -7.22 20.95 -13.54
CA LEU A 227 -6.21 21.20 -12.51
C LEU A 227 -4.87 21.53 -13.17
N ASP A 228 -4.56 22.79 -13.29
CA ASP A 228 -3.26 23.28 -13.68
C ASP A 228 -2.39 23.67 -12.46
N GLN A 229 -1.10 23.81 -12.69
CA GLN A 229 -0.14 24.13 -11.63
C GLN A 229 -0.41 25.48 -10.97
N GLU A 230 -0.81 26.48 -11.75
CA GLU A 230 -1.03 27.85 -11.26
C GLU A 230 -2.24 27.91 -10.33
N SER A 231 -3.33 27.24 -10.68
CA SER A 231 -4.53 27.11 -9.85
C SER A 231 -4.24 26.43 -8.53
N ILE A 232 -3.48 25.33 -8.53
CA ILE A 232 -3.07 24.64 -7.30
C ILE A 232 -2.15 25.53 -6.47
N TYR A 233 -1.18 26.21 -7.10
CA TYR A 233 -0.27 27.09 -6.39
C TYR A 233 -1.01 28.24 -5.70
N LYS A 234 -1.94 28.90 -6.38
CA LYS A 234 -2.81 29.94 -5.79
C LYS A 234 -3.65 29.45 -4.61
N TYR A 235 -4.03 28.17 -4.61
CA TYR A 235 -4.76 27.57 -3.50
C TYR A 235 -3.88 27.28 -2.26
N LEU A 236 -2.56 27.13 -2.47
CA LEU A 236 -1.61 26.81 -1.40
C LEU A 236 -1.07 28.04 -0.66
N ILE A 237 -1.15 29.24 -1.29
CA ILE A 237 -0.74 30.52 -0.70
C ILE A 237 -1.86 31.10 0.13
#